data_4130cdc2cac9e3fafd6035251ebcf5e9
#
_entry.id   4130cdc2cac9e3fafd6035251ebcf5e9
#
_cell.length_a   1.000
_cell.length_b   1.000
_cell.length_c   1.000
_cell.angle_alpha   90.00
_cell.angle_beta   90.00
_cell.angle_gamma   90.00
#
_symmetry.space_group_name_H-M   'P 1'
#
loop_
_entity.id
_entity.type
_entity.pdbx_description
1 polymer ?
#
loop_
_entity_poly.entity_id
_entity_poly.type
_entity_poly.pdbx_seq_one_letter_code
_entity_poly.pdbx_strand_id
1 'polypeptide(L)'
;MKLYSKPGACSTADHIALQWTGQPFEVELLDKDTLKAPAFLKINPAGSVPAVVDGDFILTQNAAIMGYIADTYPQAGLAGDGSAQQRAEATRWLSFVNSDLHPAFKPLFGPANFIEDDSQYDALRATARKRLRGLFERADKQLADRPWLTGFRSFADPYFYITLRWAAGAKIDLSGLDNIAAFKTRMDADAGVQATLKAEGLS
;
A
#
# COMPACT_ATOMS: atom_id res chain seq x y z
N MET A 1 -7.98 5.15 -17.51
CA MET A 1 -8.11 4.54 -16.16
C MET A 1 -8.30 5.64 -15.14
N LYS A 2 -9.26 5.50 -14.22
CA LYS A 2 -9.54 6.44 -13.13
C LYS A 2 -9.44 5.71 -11.79
N LEU A 3 -8.59 6.22 -10.89
CA LEU A 3 -8.41 5.72 -9.52
C LEU A 3 -9.25 6.55 -8.54
N TYR A 4 -9.95 5.88 -7.65
CA TYR A 4 -10.54 6.47 -6.45
C TYR A 4 -9.62 6.18 -5.27
N SER A 5 -9.08 7.23 -4.66
CA SER A 5 -8.10 7.17 -3.60
C SER A 5 -8.53 8.02 -2.40
N LYS A 6 -8.01 7.66 -1.24
CA LYS A 6 -8.09 8.50 -0.05
C LYS A 6 -6.68 8.79 0.45
N PRO A 7 -6.33 10.06 0.68
CA PRO A 7 -4.99 10.45 1.09
C PRO A 7 -4.47 9.62 2.28
N GLY A 8 -3.29 9.03 2.10
CA GLY A 8 -2.62 8.21 3.12
C GLY A 8 -3.21 6.82 3.37
N ALA A 9 -4.27 6.41 2.65
CA ALA A 9 -4.78 5.05 2.70
C ALA A 9 -3.93 4.09 1.84
N CYS A 10 -4.30 2.81 1.80
CA CYS A 10 -3.62 1.83 0.94
C CYS A 10 -3.69 2.20 -0.55
N SER A 11 -4.73 2.91 -0.96
CA SER A 11 -4.91 3.43 -2.32
C SER A 11 -3.84 4.43 -2.78
N THR A 12 -3.12 5.08 -1.86
CA THR A 12 -1.95 5.89 -2.19
C THR A 12 -0.87 5.04 -2.87
N ALA A 13 -0.79 3.75 -2.55
CA ALA A 13 0.13 2.83 -3.22
C ALA A 13 -0.25 2.58 -4.69
N ASP A 14 -1.56 2.43 -4.99
CA ASP A 14 -2.05 2.30 -6.37
C ASP A 14 -1.77 3.59 -7.17
N HIS A 15 -1.91 4.74 -6.52
CA HIS A 15 -1.59 6.04 -7.11
C HIS A 15 -0.10 6.13 -7.48
N ILE A 16 0.81 5.70 -6.59
CA ILE A 16 2.25 5.63 -6.88
C ILE A 16 2.52 4.66 -8.05
N ALA A 17 1.89 3.49 -8.04
CA ALA A 17 2.07 2.51 -9.12
C ALA A 17 1.63 3.09 -10.47
N LEU A 18 0.52 3.82 -10.54
CA LEU A 18 0.07 4.52 -11.75
C LEU A 18 1.06 5.60 -12.19
N GLN A 19 1.61 6.41 -11.27
CA GLN A 19 2.67 7.36 -11.58
C GLN A 19 3.89 6.68 -12.22
N TRP A 20 4.26 5.51 -11.73
CA TRP A 20 5.40 4.75 -12.25
C TRP A 20 5.16 4.17 -13.64
N THR A 21 3.91 4.09 -14.10
CA THR A 21 3.61 3.68 -15.49
C THR A 21 4.03 4.73 -16.52
N GLY A 22 4.08 6.00 -16.11
CA GLY A 22 4.29 7.14 -17.00
C GLY A 22 3.12 7.39 -17.97
N GLN A 23 1.99 6.71 -17.77
CA GLN A 23 0.80 6.85 -18.64
C GLN A 23 -0.22 7.80 -18.01
N PRO A 24 -1.05 8.48 -18.82
CA PRO A 24 -2.10 9.35 -18.29
C PRO A 24 -3.18 8.54 -17.54
N PHE A 25 -3.59 9.05 -16.39
CA PHE A 25 -4.67 8.53 -15.58
C PHE A 25 -5.37 9.67 -14.83
N GLU A 26 -6.56 9.39 -14.30
CA GLU A 26 -7.30 10.31 -13.44
C GLU A 26 -7.28 9.81 -11.99
N VAL A 27 -7.31 10.73 -11.03
CA VAL A 27 -7.49 10.41 -9.61
C VAL A 27 -8.62 11.24 -9.04
N GLU A 28 -9.55 10.59 -8.36
CA GLU A 28 -10.55 11.24 -7.52
C GLU A 28 -10.21 10.97 -6.06
N LEU A 29 -9.91 12.05 -5.31
CA LEU A 29 -9.60 11.96 -3.89
C LEU A 29 -10.89 12.01 -3.08
N LEU A 30 -11.07 11.01 -2.23
CA LEU A 30 -12.24 10.84 -1.37
C LEU A 30 -11.88 11.12 0.09
N ASP A 31 -12.85 11.63 0.83
CA ASP A 31 -12.82 11.77 2.28
C ASP A 31 -13.81 10.80 2.96
N LYS A 32 -14.06 10.98 4.26
CA LYS A 32 -14.96 10.11 5.02
C LYS A 32 -16.41 10.18 4.54
N ASP A 33 -16.84 11.35 4.09
CA ASP A 33 -18.23 11.60 3.69
C ASP A 33 -18.47 11.11 2.26
N THR A 34 -17.56 11.41 1.35
CA THR A 34 -17.62 10.97 -0.05
C THR A 34 -17.47 9.45 -0.20
N LEU A 35 -16.73 8.76 0.69
CA LEU A 35 -16.69 7.29 0.73
C LEU A 35 -18.07 6.66 0.99
N LYS A 36 -18.98 7.38 1.66
CA LYS A 36 -20.33 6.91 1.97
C LYS A 36 -21.39 7.51 1.04
N ALA A 37 -21.00 8.38 0.14
CA ALA A 37 -21.91 9.01 -0.79
C ALA A 37 -22.48 7.98 -1.79
N PRO A 38 -23.77 8.10 -2.16
CA PRO A 38 -24.41 7.17 -3.10
C PRO A 38 -23.69 7.04 -4.44
N ALA A 39 -23.02 8.10 -4.88
CA ALA A 39 -22.23 8.08 -6.11
C ALA A 39 -21.06 7.09 -6.03
N PHE A 40 -20.29 7.12 -4.95
CA PHE A 40 -19.16 6.18 -4.78
C PHE A 40 -19.64 4.76 -4.41
N LEU A 41 -20.72 4.62 -3.62
CA LEU A 41 -21.27 3.31 -3.27
C LEU A 41 -21.80 2.53 -4.49
N LYS A 42 -22.14 3.18 -5.60
CA LYS A 42 -22.44 2.52 -6.86
C LYS A 42 -21.18 1.91 -7.52
N ILE A 43 -20.00 2.48 -7.27
CA ILE A 43 -18.71 2.00 -7.78
C ILE A 43 -18.17 0.91 -6.84
N ASN A 44 -18.14 1.19 -5.54
CA ASN A 44 -17.72 0.22 -4.53
C ASN A 44 -18.71 0.18 -3.36
N PRO A 45 -19.63 -0.80 -3.31
CA PRO A 45 -20.60 -0.92 -2.23
C PRO A 45 -19.99 -1.09 -0.84
N ALA A 46 -18.71 -1.52 -0.74
CA ALA A 46 -17.98 -1.60 0.53
C ALA A 46 -17.63 -0.23 1.11
N GLY A 47 -17.80 0.88 0.36
CA GLY A 47 -17.47 2.24 0.81
C GLY A 47 -16.01 2.40 1.21
N SER A 48 -15.10 1.75 0.49
CA SER A 48 -13.67 1.74 0.78
C SER A 48 -12.83 1.93 -0.49
N VAL A 49 -11.63 2.45 -0.32
CA VAL A 49 -10.62 2.57 -1.39
C VAL A 49 -9.56 1.47 -1.26
N PRO A 50 -8.86 1.14 -2.35
CA PRO A 50 -8.97 1.66 -3.72
C PRO A 50 -10.18 1.10 -4.49
N ALA A 51 -10.58 1.87 -5.50
CA ALA A 51 -11.36 1.38 -6.63
C ALA A 51 -10.80 1.98 -7.92
N VAL A 52 -10.83 1.22 -9.00
CA VAL A 52 -10.43 1.65 -10.33
C VAL A 52 -11.60 1.47 -11.28
N VAL A 53 -11.80 2.45 -12.15
CA VAL A 53 -12.74 2.40 -13.29
C VAL A 53 -11.93 2.55 -14.58
N ASP A 54 -12.07 1.60 -15.49
CA ASP A 54 -11.39 1.60 -16.77
C ASP A 54 -12.40 1.24 -17.89
N GLY A 55 -12.96 2.27 -18.52
CA GLY A 55 -14.16 2.11 -19.35
C GLY A 55 -15.34 1.61 -18.50
N ASP A 56 -15.91 0.49 -18.90
CA ASP A 56 -17.01 -0.17 -18.17
C ASP A 56 -16.54 -1.14 -17.08
N PHE A 57 -15.22 -1.37 -16.96
CA PHE A 57 -14.66 -2.29 -15.98
C PHE A 57 -14.40 -1.58 -14.65
N ILE A 58 -14.96 -2.15 -13.58
CA ILE A 58 -14.75 -1.67 -12.21
C ILE A 58 -13.98 -2.74 -11.43
N LEU A 59 -12.87 -2.35 -10.82
CA LEU A 59 -12.03 -3.24 -10.03
C LEU A 59 -11.80 -2.64 -8.64
N THR A 60 -11.90 -3.49 -7.64
CA THR A 60 -11.56 -3.18 -6.23
C THR A 60 -10.52 -4.15 -5.70
N GLN A 61 -10.07 -3.97 -4.47
CA GLN A 61 -8.98 -4.72 -3.84
C GLN A 61 -7.59 -4.33 -4.35
N ASN A 62 -6.79 -3.77 -3.43
CA ASN A 62 -5.45 -3.26 -3.73
C ASN A 62 -4.58 -4.26 -4.53
N ALA A 63 -4.52 -5.52 -4.07
CA ALA A 63 -3.69 -6.52 -4.74
C ALA A 63 -4.16 -6.84 -6.18
N ALA A 64 -5.47 -6.81 -6.43
CA ALA A 64 -6.02 -7.02 -7.76
C ALA A 64 -5.73 -5.82 -8.67
N ILE A 65 -5.90 -4.60 -8.15
CA ILE A 65 -5.63 -3.35 -8.89
C ILE A 65 -4.15 -3.26 -9.25
N MET A 66 -3.24 -3.55 -8.33
CA MET A 66 -1.80 -3.58 -8.58
C MET A 66 -1.42 -4.55 -9.71
N GLY A 67 -2.00 -5.76 -9.67
CA GLY A 67 -1.82 -6.73 -10.75
C GLY A 67 -2.34 -6.23 -12.08
N TYR A 68 -3.55 -5.65 -12.08
CA TYR A 68 -4.18 -5.10 -13.28
C TYR A 68 -3.37 -3.94 -13.89
N ILE A 69 -2.85 -3.02 -13.06
CA ILE A 69 -1.96 -1.94 -13.51
C ILE A 69 -0.71 -2.52 -14.19
N ALA A 70 -0.07 -3.53 -13.57
CA ALA A 70 1.13 -4.13 -14.11
C ALA A 70 0.88 -4.86 -15.44
N ASP A 71 -0.27 -5.51 -15.59
CA ASP A 71 -0.65 -6.21 -16.82
C ASP A 71 -1.08 -5.25 -17.94
N THR A 72 -1.74 -4.14 -17.58
CA THR A 72 -2.16 -3.11 -18.54
C THR A 72 -0.97 -2.32 -19.08
N TYR A 73 0.06 -2.12 -18.24
CA TYR A 73 1.25 -1.32 -18.58
C TYR A 73 2.55 -2.12 -18.38
N PRO A 74 2.75 -3.22 -19.14
CA PRO A 74 3.89 -4.13 -18.94
C PRO A 74 5.24 -3.44 -19.13
N GLN A 75 5.31 -2.36 -19.93
CA GLN A 75 6.51 -1.55 -20.13
C GLN A 75 7.01 -0.86 -18.87
N ALA A 76 6.17 -0.70 -17.84
CA ALA A 76 6.58 -0.14 -16.55
C ALA A 76 7.43 -1.11 -15.70
N GLY A 77 7.46 -2.41 -16.07
CA GLY A 77 8.26 -3.43 -15.42
C GLY A 77 7.84 -3.75 -13.98
N LEU A 78 6.61 -3.38 -13.57
CA LEU A 78 6.15 -3.53 -12.17
C LEU A 78 5.94 -4.99 -11.75
N ALA A 79 5.85 -5.92 -12.71
CA ALA A 79 5.80 -7.37 -12.47
C ALA A 79 7.11 -8.07 -12.86
N GLY A 80 8.18 -7.32 -13.12
CA GLY A 80 9.47 -7.82 -13.56
C GLY A 80 9.62 -7.85 -15.08
N ASP A 81 10.48 -8.76 -15.58
CA ASP A 81 10.86 -8.90 -16.97
C ASP A 81 9.87 -9.68 -17.86
N GLY A 82 8.70 -9.98 -17.35
CA GLY A 82 7.68 -10.81 -17.99
C GLY A 82 7.81 -12.31 -17.70
N SER A 83 8.86 -12.75 -17.00
CA SER A 83 8.98 -14.15 -16.56
C SER A 83 7.98 -14.49 -15.46
N ALA A 84 7.52 -15.74 -15.46
CA ALA A 84 6.62 -16.23 -14.41
C ALA A 84 7.26 -16.18 -13.02
N GLN A 85 8.58 -16.36 -12.93
CA GLN A 85 9.31 -16.30 -11.67
C GLN A 85 9.32 -14.89 -11.07
N GLN A 86 9.65 -13.86 -11.85
CA GLN A 86 9.63 -12.48 -11.36
C GLN A 86 8.21 -12.01 -11.04
N ARG A 87 7.22 -12.37 -11.86
CA ARG A 87 5.81 -12.13 -11.56
C ARG A 87 5.37 -12.78 -10.25
N ALA A 88 5.74 -14.04 -10.03
CA ALA A 88 5.41 -14.75 -8.79
C ALA A 88 6.09 -14.10 -7.57
N GLU A 89 7.34 -13.66 -7.70
CA GLU A 89 8.08 -12.98 -6.64
C GLU A 89 7.44 -11.62 -6.28
N ALA A 90 7.06 -10.83 -7.28
CA ALA A 90 6.33 -9.58 -7.06
C ALA A 90 4.98 -9.83 -6.36
N THR A 91 4.24 -10.85 -6.81
CA THR A 91 2.96 -11.25 -6.21
C THR A 91 3.14 -11.77 -4.78
N ARG A 92 4.22 -12.51 -4.48
CA ARG A 92 4.53 -13.00 -3.13
C ARG A 92 4.70 -11.84 -2.14
N TRP A 93 5.46 -10.81 -2.52
CA TRP A 93 5.67 -9.65 -1.66
C TRP A 93 4.45 -8.74 -1.57
N LEU A 94 3.70 -8.60 -2.67
CA LEU A 94 2.40 -7.94 -2.62
C LEU A 94 1.45 -8.64 -1.66
N SER A 95 1.39 -9.98 -1.72
CA SER A 95 0.56 -10.79 -0.82
C SER A 95 1.01 -10.66 0.63
N PHE A 96 2.31 -10.64 0.92
CA PHE A 96 2.83 -10.36 2.25
C PHE A 96 2.34 -9.01 2.79
N VAL A 97 2.41 -7.95 1.99
CA VAL A 97 1.92 -6.63 2.43
C VAL A 97 0.41 -6.65 2.62
N ASN A 98 -0.34 -7.21 1.67
CA ASN A 98 -1.80 -7.20 1.66
C ASN A 98 -2.43 -8.10 2.73
N SER A 99 -1.83 -9.26 2.99
CA SER A 99 -2.45 -10.32 3.82
C SER A 99 -1.83 -10.45 5.21
N ASP A 100 -0.56 -10.05 5.38
CA ASP A 100 0.11 -10.15 6.67
C ASP A 100 0.30 -8.77 7.31
N LEU A 101 0.93 -7.83 6.57
CA LEU A 101 1.38 -6.56 7.14
C LEU A 101 0.22 -5.57 7.32
N HIS A 102 -0.55 -5.27 6.27
CA HIS A 102 -1.68 -4.33 6.36
C HIS A 102 -2.72 -4.77 7.41
N PRO A 103 -3.20 -6.02 7.46
CA PRO A 103 -4.17 -6.42 8.47
C PRO A 103 -3.64 -6.32 9.91
N ALA A 104 -2.33 -6.42 10.12
CA ALA A 104 -1.72 -6.27 11.43
C ALA A 104 -1.85 -4.84 12.01
N PHE A 105 -2.11 -3.83 11.16
CA PHE A 105 -2.42 -2.46 11.60
C PHE A 105 -3.86 -2.29 12.09
N LYS A 106 -4.81 -3.14 11.68
CA LYS A 106 -6.23 -2.97 12.01
C LYS A 106 -6.52 -2.80 13.50
N PRO A 107 -5.87 -3.55 14.43
CA PRO A 107 -6.10 -3.33 15.86
C PRO A 107 -5.61 -1.97 16.37
N LEU A 108 -4.66 -1.33 15.68
CA LEU A 108 -4.20 0.02 16.02
C LEU A 108 -5.18 1.09 15.57
N PHE A 109 -5.78 0.92 14.38
CA PHE A 109 -6.69 1.90 13.76
C PHE A 109 -8.11 1.82 14.32
N GLY A 110 -8.58 0.63 14.69
CA GLY A 110 -9.93 0.41 15.18
C GLY A 110 -9.99 -0.76 16.16
N PRO A 111 -9.48 -0.61 17.40
CA PRO A 111 -9.47 -1.69 18.40
C PRO A 111 -10.87 -2.20 18.75
N ALA A 112 -11.88 -1.32 18.72
CA ALA A 112 -13.28 -1.69 18.96
C ALA A 112 -13.85 -2.74 17.99
N ASN A 113 -13.22 -2.94 16.83
CA ASN A 113 -13.61 -4.01 15.90
C ASN A 113 -13.08 -5.40 16.30
N PHE A 114 -12.27 -5.49 17.36
CA PHE A 114 -11.62 -6.73 17.81
C PHE A 114 -12.00 -7.12 19.23
N ILE A 115 -12.31 -6.14 20.07
CA ILE A 115 -12.67 -6.35 21.46
C ILE A 115 -13.60 -5.23 21.93
N GLU A 116 -14.65 -5.61 22.69
CA GLU A 116 -15.65 -4.66 23.20
C GLU A 116 -15.15 -3.88 24.42
N ASP A 117 -14.34 -4.54 25.27
CA ASP A 117 -13.80 -3.96 26.51
C ASP A 117 -12.66 -2.98 26.18
N ASP A 118 -12.95 -1.68 26.31
CA ASP A 118 -12.00 -0.61 26.00
C ASP A 118 -10.79 -0.58 26.94
N SER A 119 -10.92 -1.11 28.16
CA SER A 119 -9.79 -1.25 29.10
C SER A 119 -8.67 -2.13 28.56
N GLN A 120 -8.93 -2.99 27.58
CA GLN A 120 -7.97 -3.90 26.96
C GLN A 120 -7.34 -3.33 25.65
N TYR A 121 -7.78 -2.14 25.18
CA TYR A 121 -7.27 -1.58 23.92
C TYR A 121 -5.76 -1.35 23.93
N ASP A 122 -5.18 -0.94 25.04
CA ASP A 122 -3.74 -0.71 25.12
C ASP A 122 -2.94 -2.02 25.07
N ALA A 123 -3.42 -3.09 25.69
CA ALA A 123 -2.81 -4.42 25.59
C ALA A 123 -2.91 -4.97 24.14
N LEU A 124 -4.07 -4.80 23.50
CA LEU A 124 -4.29 -5.18 22.10
C LEU A 124 -3.34 -4.41 21.16
N ARG A 125 -3.23 -3.09 21.34
CA ARG A 125 -2.33 -2.24 20.57
C ARG A 125 -0.86 -2.61 20.78
N ALA A 126 -0.45 -2.90 22.02
CA ALA A 126 0.92 -3.34 22.31
C ALA A 126 1.25 -4.66 21.60
N THR A 127 0.32 -5.62 21.61
CA THR A 127 0.46 -6.90 20.90
C THR A 127 0.57 -6.68 19.39
N ALA A 128 -0.27 -5.81 18.82
CA ALA A 128 -0.23 -5.48 17.39
C ALA A 128 1.10 -4.82 17.00
N ARG A 129 1.64 -3.89 17.83
CA ARG A 129 2.95 -3.28 17.58
C ARG A 129 4.07 -4.31 17.57
N LYS A 130 4.08 -5.25 18.53
CA LYS A 130 5.07 -6.33 18.56
C LYS A 130 5.00 -7.21 17.31
N ARG A 131 3.79 -7.57 16.88
CA ARG A 131 3.58 -8.33 15.63
C ARG A 131 4.10 -7.57 14.42
N LEU A 132 3.75 -6.29 14.29
CA LEU A 132 4.20 -5.42 13.20
C LEU A 132 5.72 -5.31 13.15
N ARG A 133 6.38 -5.14 14.31
CA ARG A 133 7.84 -5.12 14.39
C ARG A 133 8.45 -6.38 13.78
N GLY A 134 7.96 -7.57 14.13
CA GLY A 134 8.46 -8.84 13.57
C GLY A 134 8.23 -8.97 12.05
N LEU A 135 7.12 -8.43 11.53
CA LEU A 135 6.86 -8.40 10.08
C LEU A 135 7.81 -7.44 9.36
N PHE A 136 8.12 -6.27 9.96
CA PHE A 136 9.13 -5.36 9.42
C PHE A 136 10.54 -5.96 9.49
N GLU A 137 10.91 -6.67 10.54
CA GLU A 137 12.20 -7.39 10.61
C GLU A 137 12.36 -8.42 9.48
N ARG A 138 11.27 -9.10 9.11
CA ARG A 138 11.26 -10.00 7.94
C ARG A 138 11.51 -9.23 6.63
N ALA A 139 10.88 -8.08 6.45
CA ALA A 139 11.08 -7.26 5.27
C ALA A 139 12.49 -6.63 5.24
N ASP A 140 13.02 -6.23 6.39
CA ASP A 140 14.39 -5.72 6.50
C ASP A 140 15.42 -6.75 6.05
N LYS A 141 15.29 -7.98 6.52
CA LYS A 141 16.15 -9.09 6.07
C LYS A 141 16.06 -9.35 4.57
N GLN A 142 14.88 -9.19 3.99
CA GLN A 142 14.68 -9.35 2.54
C GLN A 142 15.37 -8.24 1.75
N LEU A 143 15.40 -7.03 2.29
CA LEU A 143 16.04 -5.87 1.67
C LEU A 143 17.57 -5.85 1.84
N ALA A 144 18.15 -6.79 2.59
CA ALA A 144 19.61 -6.89 2.70
C ALA A 144 20.21 -7.06 1.30
N ASP A 145 21.16 -6.18 0.94
CA ASP A 145 21.84 -6.13 -0.37
C ASP A 145 20.90 -5.94 -1.58
N ARG A 146 19.65 -5.50 -1.35
CA ARG A 146 18.66 -5.31 -2.40
C ARG A 146 18.03 -3.91 -2.34
N PRO A 147 17.88 -3.22 -3.48
CA PRO A 147 17.21 -1.91 -3.50
C PRO A 147 15.70 -2.01 -3.34
N TRP A 148 15.07 -3.14 -3.68
CA TRP A 148 13.64 -3.39 -3.73
C TRP A 148 13.31 -4.75 -3.11
N LEU A 149 12.07 -4.95 -2.66
CA LEU A 149 11.63 -6.21 -2.04
C LEU A 149 11.89 -7.44 -2.92
N THR A 150 11.80 -7.27 -4.23
CA THR A 150 11.99 -8.34 -5.22
C THR A 150 13.39 -8.35 -5.85
N GLY A 151 14.23 -7.34 -5.56
CA GLY A 151 15.48 -7.07 -6.25
C GLY A 151 15.33 -6.16 -7.48
N PHE A 152 14.13 -6.01 -8.00
CA PHE A 152 13.72 -5.05 -9.04
C PHE A 152 12.51 -4.23 -8.53
N ARG A 153 12.30 -3.03 -9.07
CA ARG A 153 11.16 -2.19 -8.71
C ARG A 153 9.85 -2.87 -9.11
N SER A 154 8.98 -3.11 -8.16
CA SER A 154 7.74 -3.86 -8.37
C SER A 154 6.52 -3.15 -7.79
N PHE A 155 5.33 -3.62 -8.13
CA PHE A 155 4.07 -3.13 -7.56
C PHE A 155 3.94 -3.40 -6.06
N ALA A 156 4.76 -4.26 -5.46
CA ALA A 156 4.77 -4.49 -4.01
C ALA A 156 5.40 -3.33 -3.23
N ASP A 157 6.38 -2.63 -3.84
CA ASP A 157 7.17 -1.61 -3.17
C ASP A 157 6.34 -0.38 -2.74
N PRO A 158 5.44 0.19 -3.56
CA PRO A 158 4.61 1.31 -3.12
C PRO A 158 3.69 0.92 -1.97
N TYR A 159 3.15 -0.30 -1.96
CA TYR A 159 2.29 -0.74 -0.88
C TYR A 159 3.07 -0.95 0.42
N PHE A 160 4.26 -1.53 0.35
CA PHE A 160 5.15 -1.61 1.50
C PHE A 160 5.53 -0.22 2.03
N TYR A 161 5.87 0.71 1.14
CA TYR A 161 6.19 2.09 1.51
C TYR A 161 5.06 2.78 2.30
N ILE A 162 3.80 2.62 1.87
CA ILE A 162 2.67 3.21 2.59
C ILE A 162 2.54 2.61 4.00
N THR A 163 2.85 1.33 4.19
CA THR A 163 2.87 0.74 5.54
C THR A 163 3.98 1.32 6.44
N LEU A 164 5.10 1.76 5.87
CA LEU A 164 6.14 2.46 6.63
C LEU A 164 5.68 3.86 7.08
N ARG A 165 4.90 4.55 6.26
CA ARG A 165 4.27 5.82 6.66
C ARG A 165 3.27 5.60 7.80
N TRP A 166 2.47 4.53 7.74
CA TRP A 166 1.57 4.15 8.84
C TRP A 166 2.34 3.79 10.11
N ALA A 167 3.48 3.09 9.97
CA ALA A 167 4.31 2.72 11.11
C ALA A 167 4.78 3.95 11.90
N ALA A 168 5.20 5.02 11.20
CA ALA A 168 5.58 6.26 11.83
C ALA A 168 4.41 6.89 12.61
N GLY A 169 3.22 6.99 12.00
CA GLY A 169 2.01 7.51 12.66
C GLY A 169 1.53 6.65 13.84
N ALA A 170 1.69 5.32 13.74
CA ALA A 170 1.32 4.35 14.78
C ALA A 170 2.41 4.16 15.85
N LYS A 171 3.54 4.90 15.74
CA LYS A 171 4.69 4.83 16.67
C LYS A 171 5.24 3.40 16.80
N ILE A 172 5.39 2.70 15.65
CA ILE A 172 6.10 1.42 15.60
C ILE A 172 7.59 1.73 15.65
N ASP A 173 8.29 1.11 16.58
CA ASP A 173 9.74 1.23 16.65
C ASP A 173 10.39 0.44 15.50
N LEU A 174 11.04 1.14 14.57
CA LEU A 174 11.79 0.57 13.46
C LEU A 174 13.31 0.77 13.62
N SER A 175 13.78 1.14 14.80
CA SER A 175 15.21 1.33 15.08
C SER A 175 16.00 0.05 14.78
N GLY A 176 17.18 0.20 14.17
CA GLY A 176 18.04 -0.91 13.78
C GLY A 176 17.58 -1.70 12.55
N LEU A 177 16.52 -1.25 11.85
CA LEU A 177 16.10 -1.79 10.54
C LEU A 177 16.68 -0.92 9.42
N ASP A 178 17.99 -1.01 9.22
CA ASP A 178 18.75 -0.10 8.36
C ASP A 178 18.42 -0.28 6.87
N ASN A 179 18.09 -1.51 6.46
CA ASN A 179 17.69 -1.79 5.08
C ASN A 179 16.32 -1.15 4.75
N ILE A 180 15.38 -1.19 5.69
CA ILE A 180 14.11 -0.48 5.58
C ILE A 180 14.33 1.04 5.55
N ALA A 181 15.22 1.56 6.38
CA ALA A 181 15.54 2.99 6.37
C ALA A 181 16.09 3.43 5.01
N ALA A 182 17.02 2.65 4.44
CA ALA A 182 17.57 2.89 3.09
C ALA A 182 16.50 2.77 1.99
N PHE A 183 15.62 1.77 2.07
CA PHE A 183 14.48 1.62 1.16
C PHE A 183 13.54 2.83 1.24
N LYS A 184 13.16 3.25 2.46
CA LYS A 184 12.29 4.42 2.67
C LYS A 184 12.91 5.69 2.09
N THR A 185 14.20 5.93 2.32
CA THR A 185 14.92 7.08 1.76
C THR A 185 14.85 7.09 0.23
N ARG A 186 15.02 5.92 -0.41
CA ARG A 186 14.90 5.77 -1.87
C ARG A 186 13.49 6.07 -2.36
N MET A 187 12.47 5.58 -1.66
CA MET A 187 11.07 5.86 -1.99
C MET A 187 10.72 7.34 -1.80
N ASP A 188 11.18 7.96 -0.71
CA ASP A 188 10.97 9.39 -0.46
C ASP A 188 11.61 10.28 -1.55
N ALA A 189 12.71 9.84 -2.16
CA ALA A 189 13.40 10.53 -3.25
C ALA A 189 12.82 10.25 -4.65
N ASP A 190 11.93 9.26 -4.78
CA ASP A 190 11.34 8.89 -6.07
C ASP A 190 10.34 9.95 -6.56
N ALA A 191 10.50 10.37 -7.82
CA ALA A 191 9.68 11.44 -8.41
C ALA A 191 8.18 11.10 -8.47
N GLY A 192 7.83 9.83 -8.74
CA GLY A 192 6.44 9.36 -8.77
C GLY A 192 5.81 9.36 -7.37
N VAL A 193 6.60 8.98 -6.35
CA VAL A 193 6.19 9.04 -4.95
C VAL A 193 5.95 10.50 -4.54
N GLN A 194 6.89 11.39 -4.82
CA GLN A 194 6.75 12.81 -4.50
C GLN A 194 5.54 13.46 -5.20
N ALA A 195 5.32 13.14 -6.48
CA ALA A 195 4.16 13.62 -7.23
C ALA A 195 2.86 13.16 -6.59
N THR A 196 2.78 11.88 -6.21
CA THR A 196 1.61 11.31 -5.52
C THR A 196 1.37 11.99 -4.16
N LEU A 197 2.41 12.09 -3.33
CA LEU A 197 2.27 12.71 -1.99
C LEU A 197 1.82 14.16 -2.09
N LYS A 198 2.36 14.92 -3.05
CA LYS A 198 1.95 16.30 -3.31
C LYS A 198 0.48 16.36 -3.76
N ALA A 199 0.07 15.51 -4.70
CA ALA A 199 -1.31 15.46 -5.20
C ALA A 199 -2.32 15.10 -4.09
N GLU A 200 -1.92 14.25 -3.14
CA GLU A 200 -2.75 13.84 -1.99
C GLU A 200 -2.61 14.75 -0.76
N GLY A 201 -1.78 15.82 -0.82
CA GLY A 201 -1.58 16.75 0.31
C GLY A 201 -0.86 16.10 1.50
N LEU A 202 0.07 15.17 1.25
CA LEU A 202 0.81 14.38 2.25
C LEU A 202 2.31 14.74 2.35
N SER A 203 2.76 15.69 1.57
CA SER A 203 4.16 16.19 1.55
C SER A 203 4.44 17.15 2.70
#